data_20d4a5c736448d7312f0f7bc8a6c70eb
#
_entry.id   20d4a5c736448d7312f0f7bc8a6c70eb
#
_cell.length_a   1.000
_cell.length_b   1.000
_cell.length_c   1.000
_cell.angle_alpha   90.00
_cell.angle_beta   90.00
_cell.angle_gamma   90.00
#
_symmetry.space_group_name_H-M   'P 1'
#
loop_
_entity.id
_entity.type
_entity.pdbx_description
1 polymer ?
#
loop_
_entity_poly.entity_id
_entity_poly.type
_entity_poly.pdbx_seq_one_letter_code
_entity_poly.pdbx_strand_id
1 'polypeptide(L)'
;MCTDGAGRQADARCRIVSYQRRSATALALAILAALAAVPLLGTVDAWLDTMLDTWRTCRGAAVATLVSDLVGPIGVVVLAAVALRALWSGRLRPVDVVRTLVVLGIGVLLVGELKEFFRRPRPGAELLGPTGASFPSGHVGNTVLVGIAVLLLWYGGRPRRRGWMLLAVVTAAVAAARVYSRRHWPSDVLGTAALAVGYGGLVMLNPDRRWRRWFTAAAIVALGAVHVAWGHGITIAIPAGTVASRRAPVIQIDFDSAYRAGLLRGSWSPDEADRQHHGVWLLGPTGELGLGRVDASVSELRLVLRPRGDGLGNPRSCHRLRVTLNDRMLGERLLHPGWQSYVFSTAASNFRQDGNVVIVEVHREPSEAGRSDERRAVFQQLGLHAVTAPRASASRAGDGPGDRSP
;
A
#
# COMPACT_ATOMS: atom_id res chain seq x y z
N MET A 1 -44.65 9.62 3.46
CA MET A 1 -45.68 10.69 3.56
C MET A 1 -45.85 10.98 5.03
N CYS A 2 -45.43 12.15 5.50
CA CYS A 2 -45.61 12.62 6.86
C CYS A 2 -46.68 13.73 6.79
N THR A 3 -47.90 13.32 6.73
CA THR A 3 -49.04 14.24 6.81
C THR A 3 -49.96 13.73 7.90
N ASP A 4 -49.79 14.27 9.09
CA ASP A 4 -50.91 14.37 10.05
C ASP A 4 -50.56 15.37 11.17
N GLY A 5 -51.33 16.35 11.26
CA GLY A 5 -51.93 17.24 12.25
C GLY A 5 -51.18 17.75 13.49
N ALA A 6 -50.00 17.32 13.82
CA ALA A 6 -49.21 17.85 14.95
C ALA A 6 -48.07 18.73 14.44
N GLY A 7 -48.44 19.96 14.06
CA GLY A 7 -47.65 21.05 13.53
C GLY A 7 -46.11 21.00 13.57
N ARG A 8 -45.45 22.06 13.53
CA ARG A 8 -44.01 22.36 13.33
C ARG A 8 -42.99 21.39 13.94
N GLN A 9 -43.26 20.66 15.03
CA GLN A 9 -42.32 19.70 15.63
C GLN A 9 -42.21 18.37 14.86
N ALA A 10 -43.36 17.89 14.29
CA ALA A 10 -43.36 16.67 13.46
C ALA A 10 -42.64 16.91 12.12
N ASP A 11 -42.82 18.09 11.54
CA ASP A 11 -42.16 18.48 10.29
C ASP A 11 -40.65 18.66 10.47
N ALA A 12 -40.17 19.20 11.59
CA ALA A 12 -38.76 19.28 11.93
C ALA A 12 -38.15 17.89 12.14
N ARG A 13 -38.86 16.97 12.80
CA ARG A 13 -38.39 15.57 12.97
C ARG A 13 -38.34 14.83 11.63
N CYS A 14 -39.34 15.02 10.78
CA CYS A 14 -39.37 14.41 9.45
C CYS A 14 -38.23 14.91 8.56
N ARG A 15 -37.94 16.21 8.56
CA ARG A 15 -36.81 16.81 7.85
C ARG A 15 -35.46 16.28 8.36
N ILE A 16 -35.29 16.16 9.66
CA ILE A 16 -34.07 15.61 10.27
C ILE A 16 -33.88 14.14 9.85
N VAL A 17 -34.92 13.32 9.90
CA VAL A 17 -34.86 11.91 9.50
C VAL A 17 -34.56 11.75 8.00
N SER A 18 -35.20 12.59 7.16
CA SER A 18 -34.93 12.55 5.70
C SER A 18 -33.50 13.01 5.34
N TYR A 19 -32.98 14.03 6.02
CA TYR A 19 -31.59 14.47 5.87
C TYR A 19 -30.60 13.38 6.30
N GLN A 20 -30.86 12.72 7.43
CA GLN A 20 -30.02 11.63 7.93
C GLN A 20 -30.02 10.40 7.02
N ARG A 21 -31.17 10.05 6.42
CA ARG A 21 -31.23 8.97 5.42
C ARG A 21 -30.42 9.31 4.18
N ARG A 22 -30.55 10.52 3.65
CA ARG A 22 -29.80 10.98 2.47
C ARG A 22 -28.30 10.98 2.74
N SER A 23 -27.85 11.44 3.91
CA SER A 23 -26.42 11.44 4.27
C SER A 23 -25.87 10.03 4.46
N ALA A 24 -26.62 9.10 5.06
CA ALA A 24 -26.19 7.70 5.17
C ALA A 24 -26.10 7.00 3.82
N THR A 25 -27.07 7.22 2.93
CA THR A 25 -27.01 6.67 1.56
C THR A 25 -25.87 7.26 0.76
N ALA A 26 -25.67 8.59 0.82
CA ALA A 26 -24.57 9.25 0.16
C ALA A 26 -23.20 8.73 0.65
N LEU A 27 -23.07 8.49 1.95
CA LEU A 27 -21.86 7.95 2.54
C LEU A 27 -21.61 6.49 2.11
N ALA A 28 -22.66 5.66 2.06
CA ALA A 28 -22.56 4.29 1.56
C ALA A 28 -22.15 4.25 0.07
N LEU A 29 -22.75 5.12 -0.74
CA LEU A 29 -22.38 5.26 -2.15
C LEU A 29 -20.93 5.76 -2.32
N ALA A 30 -20.48 6.70 -1.49
CA ALA A 30 -19.09 7.18 -1.51
C ALA A 30 -18.11 6.06 -1.15
N ILE A 31 -18.45 5.18 -0.20
CA ILE A 31 -17.65 4.01 0.14
C ILE A 31 -17.56 3.06 -1.06
N LEU A 32 -18.68 2.73 -1.66
CA LEU A 32 -18.73 1.83 -2.83
C LEU A 32 -17.95 2.42 -4.01
N ALA A 33 -18.11 3.72 -4.26
CA ALA A 33 -17.34 4.42 -5.30
C ALA A 33 -15.84 4.41 -5.02
N ALA A 34 -15.43 4.64 -3.76
CA ALA A 34 -14.02 4.57 -3.36
C ALA A 34 -13.44 3.17 -3.54
N LEU A 35 -14.20 2.12 -3.19
CA LEU A 35 -13.77 0.73 -3.41
C LEU A 35 -13.65 0.39 -4.88
N ALA A 36 -14.60 0.83 -5.71
CA ALA A 36 -14.58 0.61 -7.15
C ALA A 36 -13.45 1.39 -7.85
N ALA A 37 -13.07 2.55 -7.31
CA ALA A 37 -12.00 3.39 -7.88
C ALA A 37 -10.59 2.82 -7.66
N VAL A 38 -10.35 2.08 -6.57
CA VAL A 38 -9.01 1.54 -6.24
C VAL A 38 -8.39 0.75 -7.39
N PRO A 39 -9.09 -0.20 -8.06
CA PRO A 39 -8.54 -0.91 -9.21
C PRO A 39 -8.27 -0.03 -10.42
N LEU A 40 -9.08 1.03 -10.61
CA LEU A 40 -9.00 1.94 -11.76
C LEU A 40 -7.83 2.93 -11.63
N LEU A 41 -7.38 3.23 -10.41
CA LEU A 41 -6.31 4.18 -10.14
C LEU A 41 -4.91 3.57 -10.24
N GLY A 42 -4.79 2.33 -10.68
CA GLY A 42 -3.52 1.62 -10.74
C GLY A 42 -2.43 2.32 -11.54
N THR A 43 -2.76 2.92 -12.69
CA THR A 43 -1.81 3.68 -13.51
C THR A 43 -1.36 4.96 -12.83
N VAL A 44 -2.28 5.64 -12.13
CA VAL A 44 -1.98 6.85 -11.34
C VAL A 44 -1.09 6.50 -10.16
N ASP A 45 -1.34 5.38 -9.50
CA ASP A 45 -0.52 4.88 -8.39
C ASP A 45 0.92 4.64 -8.82
N ALA A 46 1.12 3.96 -9.94
CA ALA A 46 2.45 3.67 -10.48
C ALA A 46 3.19 4.95 -10.89
N TRP A 47 2.48 5.88 -11.53
CA TRP A 47 3.06 7.17 -11.92
C TRP A 47 3.48 7.97 -10.67
N LEU A 48 2.63 8.07 -9.65
CA LEU A 48 2.94 8.76 -8.41
C LEU A 48 4.10 8.10 -7.65
N ASP A 49 4.16 6.76 -7.61
CA ASP A 49 5.28 6.05 -6.96
C ASP A 49 6.61 6.35 -7.65
N THR A 50 6.62 6.38 -8.99
CA THR A 50 7.80 6.73 -9.78
C THR A 50 8.23 8.18 -9.54
N MET A 51 7.29 9.12 -9.52
CA MET A 51 7.60 10.52 -9.23
C MET A 51 8.14 10.71 -7.82
N LEU A 52 7.52 10.06 -6.83
CA LEU A 52 7.98 10.14 -5.45
C LEU A 52 9.35 9.50 -5.25
N ASP A 53 9.73 8.53 -6.08
CA ASP A 53 11.02 7.84 -5.98
C ASP A 53 12.21 8.81 -6.14
N THR A 54 12.05 9.85 -6.96
CA THR A 54 13.06 10.89 -7.14
C THR A 54 13.23 11.79 -5.91
N TRP A 55 12.23 11.86 -5.03
CA TRP A 55 12.18 12.74 -3.85
C TRP A 55 12.45 11.99 -2.55
N ARG A 56 12.54 10.65 -2.61
CA ARG A 56 12.80 9.84 -1.42
C ARG A 56 14.22 10.01 -0.93
N THR A 57 14.33 10.34 0.36
CA THR A 57 15.61 10.47 1.05
C THR A 57 15.63 9.57 2.27
N CYS A 58 16.82 9.24 2.76
CA CYS A 58 16.98 8.43 3.97
C CYS A 58 16.34 9.08 5.20
N ARG A 59 16.55 10.38 5.36
CA ARG A 59 15.92 11.14 6.46
C ARG A 59 14.40 11.13 6.35
N GLY A 60 13.87 11.32 5.15
CA GLY A 60 12.43 11.24 4.90
C GLY A 60 11.86 9.85 5.21
N ALA A 61 12.56 8.78 4.82
CA ALA A 61 12.15 7.40 5.13
C ALA A 61 12.16 7.13 6.64
N ALA A 62 13.18 7.61 7.37
CA ALA A 62 13.25 7.51 8.82
C ALA A 62 12.08 8.23 9.52
N VAL A 63 11.78 9.47 9.10
CA VAL A 63 10.64 10.24 9.62
C VAL A 63 9.31 9.54 9.31
N ALA A 64 9.14 9.06 8.08
CA ALA A 64 7.92 8.34 7.69
C ALA A 64 7.71 7.07 8.51
N THR A 65 8.78 6.30 8.77
CA THR A 65 8.74 5.13 9.64
C THR A 65 8.36 5.52 11.07
N LEU A 66 9.03 6.53 11.63
CA LEU A 66 8.77 7.02 12.99
C LEU A 66 7.30 7.46 13.13
N VAL A 67 6.77 8.24 12.20
CA VAL A 67 5.36 8.68 12.20
C VAL A 67 4.42 7.48 12.17
N SER A 68 4.69 6.49 11.31
CA SER A 68 3.86 5.30 11.20
C SER A 68 3.86 4.44 12.47
N ASP A 69 5.04 4.25 13.06
CA ASP A 69 5.23 3.33 14.18
C ASP A 69 4.75 3.93 15.51
N LEU A 70 4.86 5.25 15.68
CA LEU A 70 4.43 5.91 16.90
C LEU A 70 2.92 6.15 16.98
N VAL A 71 2.25 6.42 15.85
CA VAL A 71 0.81 6.78 15.89
C VAL A 71 -0.05 5.62 16.39
N GLY A 72 0.29 4.36 16.07
CA GLY A 72 -0.46 3.19 16.54
C GLY A 72 -0.45 3.05 18.07
N PRO A 73 0.70 2.83 18.71
CA PRO A 73 0.80 2.72 20.18
C PRO A 73 0.29 3.96 20.92
N ILE A 74 0.65 5.17 20.47
CA ILE A 74 0.17 6.41 21.07
C ILE A 74 -1.36 6.48 20.98
N GLY A 75 -1.94 6.13 19.84
CA GLY A 75 -3.40 6.10 19.66
C GLY A 75 -4.10 5.19 20.67
N VAL A 76 -3.54 4.01 20.96
CA VAL A 76 -4.07 3.06 21.94
C VAL A 76 -4.00 3.66 23.36
N VAL A 77 -2.86 4.25 23.74
CA VAL A 77 -2.69 4.90 25.05
C VAL A 77 -3.66 6.06 25.22
N VAL A 78 -3.78 6.93 24.23
CA VAL A 78 -4.72 8.05 24.24
C VAL A 78 -6.17 7.55 24.35
N LEU A 79 -6.54 6.52 23.59
CA LEU A 79 -7.87 5.91 23.66
C LEU A 79 -8.18 5.38 25.07
N ALA A 80 -7.24 4.63 25.67
CA ALA A 80 -7.39 4.12 27.02
C ALA A 80 -7.56 5.24 28.05
N ALA A 81 -6.69 6.26 28.00
CA ALA A 81 -6.79 7.41 28.91
C ALA A 81 -8.11 8.16 28.77
N VAL A 82 -8.58 8.36 27.53
CA VAL A 82 -9.85 9.04 27.26
C VAL A 82 -11.05 8.19 27.68
N ALA A 83 -11.01 6.88 27.50
CA ALA A 83 -12.05 5.97 27.96
C ALA A 83 -12.16 5.97 29.50
N LEU A 84 -11.02 5.85 30.20
CA LEU A 84 -10.97 5.93 31.67
C LEU A 84 -11.51 7.26 32.17
N ARG A 85 -11.08 8.38 31.57
CA ARG A 85 -11.59 9.71 31.89
C ARG A 85 -13.09 9.82 31.67
N ALA A 86 -13.63 9.27 30.59
CA ALA A 86 -15.06 9.30 30.29
C ALA A 86 -15.88 8.54 31.35
N LEU A 87 -15.37 7.39 31.80
CA LEU A 87 -15.96 6.59 32.85
C LEU A 87 -15.88 7.30 34.20
N TRP A 88 -14.72 7.81 34.58
CA TRP A 88 -14.50 8.47 35.87
C TRP A 88 -15.33 9.75 36.02
N SER A 89 -15.37 10.56 34.96
CA SER A 89 -16.10 11.83 34.99
C SER A 89 -17.64 11.68 34.98
N GLY A 90 -18.17 10.48 34.81
CA GLY A 90 -19.61 10.23 34.69
C GLY A 90 -20.28 10.88 33.46
N ARG A 91 -19.50 11.47 32.55
CA ARG A 91 -20.02 12.16 31.36
C ARG A 91 -20.72 11.25 30.37
N LEU A 92 -20.29 10.00 30.31
CA LEU A 92 -20.89 8.95 29.51
C LEU A 92 -21.27 7.77 30.38
N ARG A 93 -22.33 7.09 30.02
CA ARG A 93 -22.71 5.84 30.69
C ARG A 93 -21.70 4.76 30.31
N PRO A 94 -21.34 3.85 31.24
CA PRO A 94 -20.37 2.76 30.91
C PRO A 94 -20.75 1.97 29.65
N VAL A 95 -22.06 1.74 29.45
CA VAL A 95 -22.57 1.04 28.25
C VAL A 95 -22.23 1.78 26.93
N ASP A 96 -22.20 3.12 26.95
CA ASP A 96 -21.88 3.90 25.75
C ASP A 96 -20.37 3.86 25.46
N VAL A 97 -19.51 3.78 26.48
CA VAL A 97 -18.05 3.58 26.35
C VAL A 97 -17.78 2.18 25.82
N VAL A 98 -18.30 1.13 26.48
CA VAL A 98 -18.12 -0.26 26.04
C VAL A 98 -18.59 -0.44 24.61
N ARG A 99 -19.74 0.10 24.26
CA ARG A 99 -20.26 0.06 22.91
C ARG A 99 -19.30 0.71 21.90
N THR A 100 -18.77 1.89 22.20
CA THR A 100 -17.81 2.57 21.31
C THR A 100 -16.59 1.70 21.08
N LEU A 101 -16.07 1.06 22.12
CA LEU A 101 -14.92 0.15 22.02
C LEU A 101 -15.24 -1.13 21.23
N VAL A 102 -16.41 -1.73 21.43
CA VAL A 102 -16.85 -2.91 20.66
C VAL A 102 -16.98 -2.59 19.18
N VAL A 103 -17.63 -1.47 18.84
CA VAL A 103 -17.80 -1.03 17.45
C VAL A 103 -16.44 -0.71 16.82
N LEU A 104 -15.53 -0.07 17.56
CA LEU A 104 -14.15 0.13 17.13
C LEU A 104 -13.46 -1.20 16.82
N GLY A 105 -13.56 -2.18 17.73
CA GLY A 105 -12.97 -3.51 17.54
C GLY A 105 -13.47 -4.21 16.28
N ILE A 106 -14.79 -4.17 16.02
CA ILE A 106 -15.39 -4.71 14.80
C ILE A 106 -14.79 -4.02 13.55
N GLY A 107 -14.63 -2.70 13.56
CA GLY A 107 -14.06 -1.96 12.45
C GLY A 107 -12.59 -2.30 12.19
N VAL A 108 -11.80 -2.46 13.25
CA VAL A 108 -10.38 -2.88 13.16
C VAL A 108 -10.27 -4.29 12.59
N LEU A 109 -11.08 -5.22 13.06
CA LEU A 109 -11.14 -6.58 12.53
C LEU A 109 -11.55 -6.59 11.05
N LEU A 110 -12.57 -5.82 10.69
CA LEU A 110 -13.02 -5.72 9.30
C LEU A 110 -11.92 -5.22 8.37
N VAL A 111 -11.11 -4.23 8.78
CA VAL A 111 -9.93 -3.78 8.01
C VAL A 111 -8.93 -4.92 7.84
N GLY A 112 -8.71 -5.74 8.87
CA GLY A 112 -7.83 -6.91 8.83
C GLY A 112 -8.32 -7.97 7.82
N GLU A 113 -9.57 -8.38 7.94
CA GLU A 113 -10.18 -9.39 7.08
C GLU A 113 -10.26 -8.96 5.60
N LEU A 114 -10.63 -7.70 5.35
CA LEU A 114 -10.64 -7.14 4.00
C LEU A 114 -9.25 -7.16 3.36
N LYS A 115 -8.19 -7.07 4.16
CA LYS A 115 -6.82 -7.15 3.67
C LYS A 115 -6.50 -8.53 3.09
N GLU A 116 -6.91 -9.59 3.76
CA GLU A 116 -6.74 -10.95 3.29
C GLU A 116 -7.65 -11.25 2.09
N PHE A 117 -8.81 -10.64 2.04
CA PHE A 117 -9.76 -10.80 0.95
C PHE A 117 -9.29 -10.13 -0.35
N PHE A 118 -8.77 -8.89 -0.29
CA PHE A 118 -8.39 -8.12 -1.48
C PHE A 118 -6.98 -8.43 -2.02
N ARG A 119 -6.08 -8.97 -1.26
CA ARG A 119 -4.72 -9.41 -1.64
C ARG A 119 -4.00 -8.53 -2.68
N ARG A 120 -4.11 -7.23 -2.56
CA ARG A 120 -3.43 -6.29 -3.45
C ARG A 120 -1.93 -6.28 -3.18
N PRO A 121 -1.05 -6.47 -4.18
CA PRO A 121 0.39 -6.38 -3.98
C PRO A 121 0.82 -4.97 -3.54
N ARG A 122 1.87 -4.89 -2.73
CA ARG A 122 2.47 -3.61 -2.31
C ARG A 122 3.31 -3.00 -3.44
N PRO A 123 3.55 -1.65 -3.40
CA PRO A 123 4.53 -1.05 -4.29
C PRO A 123 5.88 -1.76 -4.20
N GLY A 124 6.45 -2.15 -5.34
CA GLY A 124 7.73 -2.86 -5.41
C GLY A 124 7.71 -4.35 -5.01
N ALA A 125 6.59 -4.90 -4.58
CA ALA A 125 6.47 -6.31 -4.19
C ALA A 125 5.69 -7.15 -5.21
N GLU A 126 5.44 -6.63 -6.41
CA GLU A 126 4.57 -7.28 -7.40
C GLU A 126 5.11 -8.61 -7.92
N LEU A 127 6.43 -8.83 -7.84
CA LEU A 127 7.10 -10.05 -8.27
C LEU A 127 7.35 -11.06 -7.16
N LEU A 128 7.10 -10.68 -5.90
CA LEU A 128 7.51 -11.46 -4.74
C LEU A 128 6.44 -12.43 -4.22
N GLY A 129 5.31 -12.54 -4.92
CA GLY A 129 4.16 -13.30 -4.40
C GLY A 129 3.51 -12.58 -3.20
N PRO A 130 2.72 -13.27 -2.37
CA PRO A 130 1.92 -12.64 -1.32
C PRO A 130 2.73 -12.20 -0.10
N THR A 131 3.54 -11.15 -0.23
CA THR A 131 4.28 -10.54 0.91
C THR A 131 3.39 -9.67 1.82
N GLY A 132 2.11 -9.98 1.90
CA GLY A 132 1.08 -9.24 2.62
C GLY A 132 0.39 -8.18 1.75
N ALA A 133 -0.93 -8.12 1.86
CA ALA A 133 -1.75 -7.23 1.05
C ALA A 133 -1.50 -5.75 1.37
N SER A 134 -1.57 -4.89 0.33
CA SER A 134 -1.46 -3.45 0.49
C SER A 134 -2.80 -2.79 0.81
N PHE A 135 -3.92 -3.33 0.33
CA PHE A 135 -5.25 -2.76 0.56
C PHE A 135 -6.11 -3.69 1.44
N PRO A 136 -6.87 -3.12 2.38
CA PRO A 136 -6.80 -1.74 2.90
C PRO A 136 -5.58 -1.50 3.80
N SER A 137 -5.24 -0.21 4.02
CA SER A 137 -4.13 0.17 4.89
C SER A 137 -4.53 0.11 6.37
N GLY A 138 -4.01 -0.87 7.11
CA GLY A 138 -4.32 -1.01 8.54
C GLY A 138 -3.95 0.22 9.37
N HIS A 139 -2.81 0.87 9.11
CA HIS A 139 -2.41 2.08 9.84
C HIS A 139 -3.38 3.24 9.62
N VAL A 140 -3.77 3.50 8.37
CA VAL A 140 -4.72 4.58 8.06
C VAL A 140 -6.10 4.27 8.61
N GLY A 141 -6.61 3.05 8.40
CA GLY A 141 -7.91 2.62 8.91
C GLY A 141 -8.00 2.74 10.44
N ASN A 142 -7.00 2.20 11.14
CA ASN A 142 -6.95 2.27 12.60
C ASN A 142 -6.80 3.71 13.11
N THR A 143 -6.00 4.55 12.45
CA THR A 143 -5.88 5.96 12.83
C THR A 143 -7.22 6.67 12.76
N VAL A 144 -8.00 6.47 11.69
CA VAL A 144 -9.33 7.07 11.54
C VAL A 144 -10.29 6.51 12.60
N LEU A 145 -10.38 5.20 12.74
CA LEU A 145 -11.34 4.55 13.65
C LEU A 145 -11.05 4.87 15.12
N VAL A 146 -9.77 4.77 15.54
CA VAL A 146 -9.34 5.13 16.90
C VAL A 146 -9.58 6.63 17.14
N GLY A 147 -9.23 7.47 16.17
CA GLY A 147 -9.45 8.91 16.27
C GLY A 147 -10.93 9.28 16.43
N ILE A 148 -11.83 8.64 15.66
CA ILE A 148 -13.30 8.83 15.83
C ILE A 148 -13.73 8.41 17.24
N ALA A 149 -13.27 7.24 17.73
CA ALA A 149 -13.61 6.77 19.08
C ALA A 149 -13.10 7.74 20.15
N VAL A 150 -11.86 8.22 20.04
CA VAL A 150 -11.29 9.24 20.95
C VAL A 150 -12.14 10.51 20.94
N LEU A 151 -12.51 11.03 19.77
CA LEU A 151 -13.33 12.23 19.67
C LEU A 151 -14.71 12.05 20.29
N LEU A 152 -15.36 10.90 20.07
CA LEU A 152 -16.66 10.59 20.66
C LEU A 152 -16.59 10.54 22.18
N LEU A 153 -15.61 9.82 22.73
CA LEU A 153 -15.43 9.67 24.17
C LEU A 153 -15.01 10.99 24.83
N TRP A 154 -14.12 11.77 24.18
CA TRP A 154 -13.65 13.05 24.70
C TRP A 154 -14.74 14.11 24.79
N TYR A 155 -15.56 14.23 23.74
CA TYR A 155 -16.60 15.27 23.61
C TYR A 155 -17.98 14.81 24.03
N GLY A 156 -18.14 13.61 24.61
CA GLY A 156 -19.43 13.09 25.04
C GLY A 156 -20.43 12.89 23.89
N GLY A 157 -19.92 12.38 22.74
CA GLY A 157 -20.75 12.05 21.57
C GLY A 157 -20.97 13.20 20.57
N ARG A 158 -20.41 14.40 20.81
CA ARG A 158 -20.55 15.59 19.94
C ARG A 158 -19.19 16.19 19.60
N PRO A 159 -18.40 15.57 18.70
CA PRO A 159 -17.08 16.05 18.35
C PRO A 159 -17.10 17.48 17.78
N ARG A 160 -16.11 18.30 18.17
CA ARG A 160 -15.94 19.67 17.70
C ARG A 160 -15.14 19.71 16.40
N ARG A 161 -15.34 20.75 15.59
CA ARG A 161 -14.63 20.94 14.30
C ARG A 161 -13.09 20.84 14.45
N ARG A 162 -12.53 21.42 15.52
CA ARG A 162 -11.07 21.35 15.80
C ARG A 162 -10.58 19.91 15.97
N GLY A 163 -11.36 19.04 16.62
CA GLY A 163 -11.04 17.62 16.75
C GLY A 163 -11.00 16.90 15.39
N TRP A 164 -11.98 17.18 14.54
CA TRP A 164 -12.02 16.64 13.18
C TRP A 164 -10.83 17.11 12.33
N MET A 165 -10.45 18.38 12.43
CA MET A 165 -9.30 18.92 11.74
C MET A 165 -8.00 18.24 12.20
N LEU A 166 -7.81 18.06 13.51
CA LEU A 166 -6.66 17.35 14.05
C LEU A 166 -6.62 15.89 13.54
N LEU A 167 -7.75 15.18 13.59
CA LEU A 167 -7.83 13.81 13.07
C LEU A 167 -7.47 13.76 11.57
N ALA A 168 -7.98 14.70 10.77
CA ALA A 168 -7.65 14.78 9.35
C ALA A 168 -6.14 15.00 9.12
N VAL A 169 -5.51 15.90 9.88
CA VAL A 169 -4.05 16.16 9.78
C VAL A 169 -3.24 14.92 10.17
N VAL A 170 -3.58 14.27 11.29
CA VAL A 170 -2.88 13.05 11.72
C VAL A 170 -3.07 11.92 10.70
N THR A 171 -4.28 11.74 10.18
CA THR A 171 -4.56 10.74 9.15
C THR A 171 -3.77 11.03 7.86
N ALA A 172 -3.72 12.27 7.42
CA ALA A 172 -2.95 12.68 6.25
C ALA A 172 -1.43 12.44 6.45
N ALA A 173 -0.90 12.74 7.64
CA ALA A 173 0.50 12.48 7.96
C ALA A 173 0.82 10.98 7.92
N VAL A 174 -0.03 10.13 8.52
CA VAL A 174 0.14 8.67 8.45
C VAL A 174 0.01 8.16 7.02
N ALA A 175 -0.98 8.63 6.26
CA ALA A 175 -1.16 8.25 4.87
C ALA A 175 0.06 8.60 4.02
N ALA A 176 0.56 9.84 4.13
CA ALA A 176 1.77 10.29 3.45
C ALA A 176 3.00 9.44 3.83
N ALA A 177 3.17 9.14 5.12
CA ALA A 177 4.25 8.30 5.61
C ALA A 177 4.20 6.87 5.01
N ARG A 178 3.00 6.28 4.88
CA ARG A 178 2.82 4.93 4.32
C ARG A 178 3.07 4.88 2.81
N VAL A 179 2.71 5.92 2.07
CA VAL A 179 3.01 6.05 0.64
C VAL A 179 4.51 6.32 0.45
N TYR A 180 5.09 7.26 1.21
CA TYR A 180 6.51 7.59 1.13
C TYR A 180 7.42 6.39 1.39
N SER A 181 7.05 5.52 2.34
CA SER A 181 7.79 4.30 2.67
C SER A 181 7.50 3.10 1.77
N ARG A 182 6.79 3.27 0.64
CA ARG A 182 6.40 2.21 -0.32
C ARG A 182 5.66 1.03 0.33
N ARG A 183 4.94 1.28 1.43
CA ARG A 183 4.14 0.25 2.09
C ARG A 183 2.74 0.15 1.52
N HIS A 184 2.25 1.24 0.92
CA HIS A 184 0.91 1.34 0.35
C HIS A 184 0.91 2.24 -0.89
N TRP A 185 0.00 1.97 -1.80
CA TRP A 185 -0.32 2.83 -2.93
C TRP A 185 -1.09 4.07 -2.46
N PRO A 186 -1.01 5.22 -3.16
CA PRO A 186 -1.85 6.37 -2.88
C PRO A 186 -3.34 6.05 -2.82
N SER A 187 -3.84 5.23 -3.75
CA SER A 187 -5.25 4.79 -3.76
C SER A 187 -5.62 3.90 -2.56
N ASP A 188 -4.69 3.10 -2.02
CA ASP A 188 -4.93 2.28 -0.82
C ASP A 188 -5.26 3.16 0.38
N VAL A 189 -4.47 4.20 0.60
CA VAL A 189 -4.65 5.08 1.76
C VAL A 189 -5.92 5.91 1.65
N LEU A 190 -6.25 6.39 0.44
CA LEU A 190 -7.48 7.14 0.17
C LEU A 190 -8.73 6.25 0.30
N GLY A 191 -8.71 5.07 -0.32
CA GLY A 191 -9.81 4.11 -0.22
C GLY A 191 -10.03 3.63 1.21
N THR A 192 -8.94 3.39 1.96
CA THR A 192 -9.03 3.01 3.38
C THR A 192 -9.59 4.15 4.24
N ALA A 193 -9.15 5.38 4.02
CA ALA A 193 -9.68 6.54 4.75
C ALA A 193 -11.19 6.69 4.50
N ALA A 194 -11.63 6.56 3.25
CA ALA A 194 -13.05 6.61 2.87
C ALA A 194 -13.85 5.48 3.54
N LEU A 195 -13.34 4.24 3.54
CA LEU A 195 -13.94 3.10 4.24
C LEU A 195 -14.10 3.36 5.74
N ALA A 196 -13.01 3.79 6.40
CA ALA A 196 -13.02 4.01 7.85
C ALA A 196 -13.90 5.19 8.26
N VAL A 197 -13.91 6.29 7.49
CA VAL A 197 -14.82 7.42 7.69
C VAL A 197 -16.27 6.97 7.47
N GLY A 198 -16.52 6.18 6.43
CA GLY A 198 -17.85 5.66 6.14
C GLY A 198 -18.36 4.74 7.23
N TYR A 199 -17.56 3.77 7.65
CA TYR A 199 -17.91 2.91 8.79
C TYR A 199 -18.14 3.72 10.07
N GLY A 200 -17.23 4.62 10.43
CA GLY A 200 -17.36 5.49 11.59
C GLY A 200 -18.61 6.36 11.53
N GLY A 201 -18.92 6.93 10.36
CA GLY A 201 -20.12 7.74 10.14
C GLY A 201 -21.42 6.95 10.31
N LEU A 202 -21.50 5.76 9.71
CA LEU A 202 -22.71 4.92 9.74
C LEU A 202 -22.93 4.26 11.11
N VAL A 203 -21.87 3.75 11.73
CA VAL A 203 -21.97 2.89 12.91
C VAL A 203 -21.72 3.65 14.22
N MET A 204 -20.73 4.54 14.25
CA MET A 204 -20.32 5.24 15.47
C MET A 204 -21.05 6.58 15.65
N LEU A 205 -21.16 7.38 14.60
CA LEU A 205 -21.66 8.75 14.65
C LEU A 205 -23.15 8.88 14.38
N ASN A 206 -23.80 7.86 13.83
CA ASN A 206 -25.23 7.93 13.51
C ASN A 206 -26.05 8.16 14.79
N PRO A 207 -26.82 9.26 14.90
CA PRO A 207 -27.61 9.59 16.09
C PRO A 207 -28.79 8.65 16.28
N ASP A 208 -29.32 8.06 15.25
CA ASP A 208 -30.46 7.13 15.33
C ASP A 208 -29.99 5.75 15.82
N ARG A 209 -30.47 5.37 17.02
CA ARG A 209 -30.15 4.09 17.66
C ARG A 209 -30.55 2.88 16.81
N ARG A 210 -31.69 2.97 16.08
CA ARG A 210 -32.19 1.89 15.24
C ARG A 210 -31.24 1.64 14.05
N TRP A 211 -30.89 2.69 13.31
CA TRP A 211 -29.96 2.61 12.19
C TRP A 211 -28.58 2.15 12.62
N ARG A 212 -28.06 2.65 13.75
CA ARG A 212 -26.77 2.17 14.28
C ARG A 212 -26.79 0.67 14.57
N ARG A 213 -27.88 0.12 15.12
CA ARG A 213 -28.02 -1.33 15.36
C ARG A 213 -27.98 -2.11 14.05
N TRP A 214 -28.73 -1.66 13.03
CA TRP A 214 -28.74 -2.28 11.72
C TRP A 214 -27.35 -2.25 11.05
N PHE A 215 -26.67 -1.12 11.07
CA PHE A 215 -25.32 -1.02 10.49
C PHE A 215 -24.29 -1.82 11.28
N THR A 216 -24.41 -1.90 12.61
CA THR A 216 -23.55 -2.78 13.41
C THR A 216 -23.80 -4.25 13.07
N ALA A 217 -25.05 -4.67 12.97
CA ALA A 217 -25.40 -6.03 12.56
C ALA A 217 -24.89 -6.33 11.15
N ALA A 218 -25.09 -5.41 10.20
CA ALA A 218 -24.57 -5.54 8.83
C ALA A 218 -23.02 -5.65 8.80
N ALA A 219 -22.32 -4.88 9.64
CA ALA A 219 -20.86 -4.96 9.74
C ALA A 219 -20.40 -6.31 10.30
N ILE A 220 -21.09 -6.86 11.29
CA ILE A 220 -20.81 -8.20 11.84
C ILE A 220 -21.04 -9.27 10.77
N VAL A 221 -22.17 -9.19 10.05
CA VAL A 221 -22.47 -10.12 8.96
C VAL A 221 -21.42 -10.01 7.84
N ALA A 222 -21.03 -8.78 7.46
CA ALA A 222 -19.99 -8.55 6.46
C ALA A 222 -18.64 -9.13 6.91
N LEU A 223 -18.25 -8.92 8.18
CA LEU A 223 -17.03 -9.50 8.76
C LEU A 223 -17.07 -11.03 8.67
N GLY A 224 -18.16 -11.66 9.08
CA GLY A 224 -18.33 -13.11 8.99
C GLY A 224 -18.31 -13.61 7.54
N ALA A 225 -18.99 -12.92 6.62
CA ALA A 225 -19.01 -13.29 5.21
C ALA A 225 -17.62 -13.19 4.56
N VAL A 226 -16.87 -12.14 4.84
CA VAL A 226 -15.50 -11.96 4.35
C VAL A 226 -14.59 -13.04 4.92
N HIS A 227 -14.68 -13.31 6.23
CA HIS A 227 -13.90 -14.36 6.89
C HIS A 227 -14.17 -15.75 6.29
N VAL A 228 -15.43 -16.10 6.07
CA VAL A 228 -15.81 -17.35 5.42
C VAL A 228 -15.31 -17.40 3.97
N ALA A 229 -15.48 -16.30 3.21
CA ALA A 229 -15.08 -16.25 1.81
C ALA A 229 -13.57 -16.52 1.65
N TRP A 230 -12.70 -15.78 2.37
CA TRP A 230 -11.27 -16.00 2.23
C TRP A 230 -10.80 -17.33 2.84
N GLY A 231 -11.45 -17.80 3.90
CA GLY A 231 -11.20 -19.13 4.47
C GLY A 231 -11.49 -20.27 3.47
N HIS A 232 -12.38 -20.05 2.51
CA HIS A 232 -12.64 -20.95 1.39
C HIS A 232 -11.81 -20.62 0.12
N GLY A 233 -10.80 -19.75 0.24
CA GLY A 233 -9.92 -19.36 -0.87
C GLY A 233 -10.55 -18.37 -1.85
N ILE A 234 -11.73 -17.83 -1.58
CA ILE A 234 -12.35 -16.77 -2.40
C ILE A 234 -11.67 -15.46 -2.07
N THR A 235 -10.88 -14.95 -3.00
CA THR A 235 -10.17 -13.67 -2.88
C THR A 235 -10.35 -12.83 -4.13
N ILE A 236 -10.34 -11.51 -3.96
CA ILE A 236 -10.35 -10.58 -5.09
C ILE A 236 -8.94 -10.06 -5.27
N ALA A 237 -8.29 -10.49 -6.36
CA ALA A 237 -7.00 -9.93 -6.75
C ALA A 237 -7.20 -8.53 -7.35
N ILE A 238 -6.86 -7.49 -6.60
CA ILE A 238 -6.77 -6.13 -7.14
C ILE A 238 -5.40 -6.01 -7.83
N PRO A 239 -5.36 -5.72 -9.14
CA PRO A 239 -4.09 -5.56 -9.82
C PRO A 239 -3.25 -4.48 -9.16
N ALA A 240 -1.95 -4.74 -9.02
CA ALA A 240 -0.98 -3.67 -8.75
C ALA A 240 -1.06 -2.66 -9.88
N GLY A 241 -0.93 -1.38 -9.54
CA GLY A 241 -0.99 -0.28 -10.48
C GLY A 241 0.18 -0.18 -11.44
N THR A 242 0.96 -1.22 -11.61
CA THR A 242 2.10 -1.20 -12.51
C THR A 242 1.64 -1.25 -13.96
N VAL A 243 1.95 -0.20 -14.67
CA VAL A 243 2.04 -0.19 -16.14
C VAL A 243 3.19 -1.13 -16.60
N ALA A 244 4.05 -1.53 -15.68
CA ALA A 244 5.09 -2.51 -15.93
C ALA A 244 4.43 -3.79 -16.43
N SER A 245 4.63 -4.02 -17.70
CA SER A 245 4.25 -5.17 -18.47
C SER A 245 4.07 -6.42 -17.58
N ARG A 246 2.84 -6.92 -17.46
CA ARG A 246 2.53 -8.27 -16.94
C ARG A 246 3.13 -9.37 -17.84
N ARG A 247 4.02 -9.00 -18.76
CA ARG A 247 4.70 -9.94 -19.63
C ARG A 247 5.80 -10.63 -18.87
N ALA A 248 5.93 -11.91 -19.09
CA ALA A 248 7.08 -12.66 -18.63
C ALA A 248 8.37 -11.94 -19.07
N PRO A 249 9.40 -11.94 -18.24
CA PRO A 249 10.70 -11.39 -18.64
C PRO A 249 11.19 -12.12 -19.87
N VAL A 250 11.83 -11.40 -20.78
CA VAL A 250 12.53 -12.00 -21.93
C VAL A 250 13.67 -12.88 -21.43
N ILE A 251 14.35 -12.40 -20.39
CA ILE A 251 15.39 -13.14 -19.67
C ILE A 251 15.11 -12.98 -18.17
N GLN A 252 15.12 -14.09 -17.46
CA GLN A 252 15.03 -14.14 -16.03
C GLN A 252 16.23 -14.89 -15.47
N ILE A 253 16.95 -14.26 -14.57
CA ILE A 253 18.12 -14.84 -13.92
C ILE A 253 17.83 -14.87 -12.42
N ASP A 254 17.87 -16.07 -11.85
CA ASP A 254 17.87 -16.31 -10.44
C ASP A 254 19.30 -16.19 -9.91
N PHE A 255 19.52 -15.39 -8.85
CA PHE A 255 20.87 -15.13 -8.35
C PHE A 255 21.52 -16.37 -7.70
N ASP A 256 20.76 -17.27 -7.11
CA ASP A 256 21.30 -18.53 -6.56
C ASP A 256 21.82 -19.42 -7.71
N SER A 257 21.06 -19.54 -8.77
CA SER A 257 21.48 -20.26 -9.97
C SER A 257 22.67 -19.59 -10.64
N ALA A 258 22.72 -18.27 -10.74
CA ALA A 258 23.84 -17.50 -11.28
C ALA A 258 25.11 -17.65 -10.44
N TYR A 259 24.99 -17.70 -9.11
CA TYR A 259 26.09 -17.95 -8.18
C TYR A 259 26.72 -19.33 -8.43
N ARG A 260 25.88 -20.37 -8.49
CA ARG A 260 26.33 -21.74 -8.77
C ARG A 260 26.96 -21.91 -10.16
N ALA A 261 26.46 -21.14 -11.12
CA ALA A 261 27.01 -21.13 -12.48
C ALA A 261 28.28 -20.29 -12.65
N GLY A 262 28.77 -19.60 -11.60
CA GLY A 262 29.95 -18.74 -11.63
C GLY A 262 29.77 -17.47 -12.45
N LEU A 263 28.52 -17.02 -12.66
CA LEU A 263 28.22 -15.79 -13.40
C LEU A 263 28.37 -14.54 -12.55
N LEU A 264 28.44 -14.69 -11.22
CA LEU A 264 28.64 -13.60 -10.27
C LEU A 264 30.13 -13.39 -10.01
N ARG A 265 30.59 -12.15 -10.16
CA ARG A 265 31.96 -11.73 -9.82
C ARG A 265 31.92 -10.73 -8.65
N GLY A 266 32.91 -10.80 -7.77
CA GLY A 266 32.98 -9.98 -6.56
C GLY A 266 32.61 -10.79 -5.31
N SER A 267 32.29 -10.09 -4.23
CA SER A 267 32.08 -10.72 -2.90
C SER A 267 30.62 -11.14 -2.72
N TRP A 268 30.29 -12.35 -3.16
CA TRP A 268 28.96 -12.92 -3.00
C TRP A 268 28.97 -14.13 -2.08
N SER A 269 27.87 -14.36 -1.36
CA SER A 269 27.67 -15.52 -0.49
C SER A 269 26.21 -15.99 -0.54
N PRO A 270 25.95 -17.30 -0.57
CA PRO A 270 24.59 -17.82 -0.57
C PRO A 270 23.86 -17.40 0.73
N ASP A 271 22.55 -17.19 0.62
CA ASP A 271 21.69 -16.91 1.80
C ASP A 271 21.15 -18.24 2.35
N GLU A 272 21.66 -18.67 3.48
CA GLU A 272 21.22 -19.89 4.16
C GLU A 272 20.03 -19.65 5.11
N ALA A 273 19.69 -18.40 5.39
CA ALA A 273 18.79 -18.04 6.49
C ALA A 273 17.31 -17.96 6.10
N ASP A 274 16.98 -17.74 4.83
CA ASP A 274 15.60 -17.54 4.39
C ASP A 274 15.08 -18.74 3.60
N ARG A 275 14.33 -19.61 4.27
CA ARG A 275 13.73 -20.80 3.63
C ARG A 275 12.62 -20.48 2.61
N GLN A 276 12.11 -19.25 2.58
CA GLN A 276 11.02 -18.83 1.70
C GLN A 276 11.50 -18.12 0.44
N HIS A 277 12.68 -17.49 0.49
CA HIS A 277 13.24 -16.72 -0.60
C HIS A 277 14.72 -17.04 -0.74
N HIS A 278 15.05 -17.89 -1.69
CA HIS A 278 16.44 -18.17 -2.03
C HIS A 278 17.08 -16.93 -2.65
N GLY A 279 18.27 -16.56 -2.17
CA GLY A 279 18.98 -15.39 -2.66
C GLY A 279 20.46 -15.46 -2.36
N VAL A 280 21.19 -14.47 -2.82
CA VAL A 280 22.64 -14.36 -2.65
C VAL A 280 22.99 -13.01 -2.03
N TRP A 281 23.77 -13.03 -0.96
CA TRP A 281 24.27 -11.83 -0.31
C TRP A 281 25.37 -11.17 -1.10
N LEU A 282 25.25 -9.87 -1.33
CA LEU A 282 26.39 -9.02 -1.69
C LEU A 282 27.12 -8.63 -0.40
N LEU A 283 28.34 -9.10 -0.23
CA LEU A 283 29.16 -8.85 0.97
C LEU A 283 29.94 -7.55 0.87
N GLY A 284 30.32 -7.14 -0.33
CA GLY A 284 31.04 -5.89 -0.59
C GLY A 284 30.13 -4.75 -1.06
N PRO A 285 30.72 -3.58 -1.36
CA PRO A 285 29.97 -2.46 -1.93
C PRO A 285 29.55 -2.70 -3.37
N THR A 286 30.25 -3.56 -4.11
CA THR A 286 30.07 -3.78 -5.54
C THR A 286 30.01 -5.27 -5.86
N GLY A 287 29.11 -5.63 -6.76
CA GLY A 287 29.00 -6.96 -7.33
C GLY A 287 28.70 -6.90 -8.83
N GLU A 288 29.16 -7.89 -9.55
CA GLU A 288 28.98 -7.99 -11.00
C GLU A 288 28.20 -9.25 -11.34
N LEU A 289 27.30 -9.14 -12.32
CA LEU A 289 26.58 -10.25 -12.93
C LEU A 289 26.85 -10.27 -14.42
N GLY A 290 27.50 -11.34 -14.89
CA GLY A 290 27.69 -11.58 -16.32
C GLY A 290 26.38 -11.98 -16.98
N LEU A 291 25.99 -11.26 -18.01
CA LEU A 291 24.89 -11.61 -18.91
C LEU A 291 25.49 -12.11 -20.22
N GLY A 292 24.90 -13.16 -20.77
CA GLY A 292 25.24 -13.58 -22.11
C GLY A 292 24.70 -12.61 -23.18
N ARG A 293 24.39 -13.14 -24.34
CA ARG A 293 23.72 -12.40 -25.42
C ARG A 293 22.35 -12.00 -25.03
N VAL A 294 21.99 -10.73 -25.19
CA VAL A 294 20.69 -10.16 -24.88
C VAL A 294 20.07 -9.58 -26.15
N ASP A 295 18.84 -9.94 -26.45
CA ASP A 295 18.13 -9.41 -27.60
C ASP A 295 17.83 -7.91 -27.46
N ALA A 296 17.92 -7.19 -28.57
CA ALA A 296 17.81 -5.73 -28.64
C ALA A 296 16.42 -5.16 -28.27
N SER A 297 15.43 -5.98 -27.93
CA SER A 297 14.08 -5.54 -27.56
C SER A 297 13.93 -5.17 -26.09
N VAL A 298 14.98 -5.34 -25.27
CA VAL A 298 14.93 -5.08 -23.83
C VAL A 298 14.99 -3.58 -23.56
N SER A 299 14.02 -3.09 -22.78
CA SER A 299 13.92 -1.68 -22.37
C SER A 299 13.84 -1.48 -20.86
N GLU A 300 13.72 -2.54 -20.10
CA GLU A 300 13.71 -2.50 -18.64
C GLU A 300 14.59 -3.59 -18.04
N LEU A 301 15.40 -3.22 -17.06
CA LEU A 301 16.10 -4.12 -16.16
C LEU A 301 15.44 -4.03 -14.78
N ARG A 302 15.10 -5.18 -14.24
CA ARG A 302 14.41 -5.29 -12.95
C ARG A 302 15.19 -6.15 -11.98
N LEU A 303 15.47 -5.63 -10.80
CA LEU A 303 16.16 -6.32 -9.72
C LEU A 303 15.22 -6.53 -8.54
N VAL A 304 15.16 -7.74 -8.02
CA VAL A 304 14.46 -8.10 -6.79
C VAL A 304 15.49 -8.34 -5.71
N LEU A 305 15.46 -7.51 -4.67
CA LEU A 305 16.42 -7.57 -3.59
C LEU A 305 15.86 -7.05 -2.26
N ARG A 306 16.55 -7.39 -1.18
CA ARG A 306 16.28 -6.92 0.18
C ARG A 306 17.58 -6.36 0.77
N PRO A 307 17.60 -5.08 1.24
CA PRO A 307 18.75 -4.58 1.97
C PRO A 307 18.88 -5.32 3.30
N ARG A 308 20.10 -5.40 3.82
CA ARG A 308 20.30 -5.81 5.21
C ARG A 308 19.74 -4.73 6.12
N GLY A 309 18.86 -5.11 7.02
CA GLY A 309 18.32 -4.24 8.04
C GLY A 309 17.47 -5.06 8.99
N ASP A 310 17.56 -4.76 10.27
CA ASP A 310 16.74 -5.34 11.30
C ASP A 310 15.29 -5.08 10.95
N GLY A 311 14.48 -6.11 10.85
CA GLY A 311 13.15 -6.13 10.22
C GLY A 311 12.10 -5.14 10.73
N LEU A 312 12.46 -4.20 11.56
CA LEU A 312 11.63 -3.13 12.09
C LEU A 312 12.42 -1.81 12.04
N GLY A 313 12.61 -1.29 10.79
CA GLY A 313 12.81 0.13 10.60
C GLY A 313 13.91 0.77 11.45
N ASN A 314 15.11 0.17 11.52
CA ASN A 314 16.24 0.93 12.02
C ASN A 314 16.51 2.06 11.02
N PRO A 315 16.14 3.31 11.34
CA PRO A 315 16.33 4.45 10.43
C PRO A 315 17.79 4.72 10.11
N ARG A 316 18.70 3.99 10.79
CA ARG A 316 20.15 4.16 10.67
C ARG A 316 20.79 3.35 9.54
N SER A 317 20.09 2.39 8.92
CA SER A 317 20.63 1.60 7.82
C SER A 317 20.00 1.98 6.48
N CYS A 318 20.35 3.15 5.99
CA CYS A 318 19.93 3.58 4.67
C CYS A 318 20.96 3.20 3.63
N HIS A 319 20.51 2.48 2.61
CA HIS A 319 21.35 2.04 1.50
C HIS A 319 20.81 2.59 0.19
N ARG A 320 21.71 2.90 -0.73
CA ARG A 320 21.41 3.25 -2.11
C ARG A 320 21.94 2.17 -3.04
N LEU A 321 21.11 1.78 -3.98
CA LEU A 321 21.44 0.85 -5.06
C LEU A 321 21.74 1.66 -6.31
N ARG A 322 22.96 1.56 -6.83
CA ARG A 322 23.33 2.06 -8.15
C ARG A 322 23.48 0.87 -9.09
N VAL A 323 22.95 1.00 -10.27
CA VAL A 323 23.01 -0.04 -11.30
C VAL A 323 23.63 0.52 -12.56
N THR A 324 24.64 -0.19 -13.05
CA THR A 324 25.37 0.11 -14.28
C THR A 324 25.27 -1.10 -15.22
N LEU A 325 25.02 -0.87 -16.49
CA LEU A 325 25.04 -1.88 -17.56
C LEU A 325 26.11 -1.49 -18.57
N ASN A 326 27.11 -2.34 -18.74
CA ASN A 326 28.21 -2.12 -19.71
C ASN A 326 28.81 -0.72 -19.63
N ASP A 327 29.23 -0.28 -18.46
CA ASP A 327 29.78 1.05 -18.17
C ASP A 327 28.79 2.22 -18.27
N ARG A 328 27.52 1.97 -18.55
CA ARG A 328 26.45 2.98 -18.54
C ARG A 328 25.63 2.91 -17.27
N MET A 329 25.65 3.96 -16.48
CA MET A 329 24.80 4.09 -15.31
C MET A 329 23.33 4.14 -15.74
N LEU A 330 22.53 3.19 -15.28
CA LEU A 330 21.07 3.15 -15.51
C LEU A 330 20.30 3.98 -14.48
N GLY A 331 20.84 4.12 -13.29
CA GLY A 331 20.23 4.95 -12.25
C GLY A 331 20.62 4.53 -10.84
N GLU A 332 20.08 5.29 -9.90
CA GLU A 332 20.26 5.07 -8.47
C GLU A 332 18.89 5.04 -7.77
N ARG A 333 18.72 4.15 -6.81
CA ARG A 333 17.48 3.99 -6.03
C ARG A 333 17.78 3.85 -4.56
N LEU A 334 16.91 4.44 -3.72
CA LEU A 334 16.92 4.21 -2.29
C LEU A 334 16.38 2.80 -1.99
N LEU A 335 17.10 2.02 -1.20
CA LEU A 335 16.65 0.71 -0.79
C LEU A 335 15.65 0.83 0.37
N HIS A 336 14.50 0.22 0.21
CA HIS A 336 13.44 0.16 1.20
C HIS A 336 13.50 -1.15 1.98
N PRO A 337 13.13 -1.16 3.28
CA PRO A 337 13.12 -2.38 4.08
C PRO A 337 12.22 -3.46 3.50
N GLY A 338 12.67 -4.71 3.59
CA GLY A 338 12.00 -5.89 3.05
C GLY A 338 12.33 -6.13 1.57
N TRP A 339 11.77 -7.19 1.03
CA TRP A 339 11.92 -7.53 -0.38
C TRP A 339 11.24 -6.49 -1.26
N GLN A 340 11.93 -5.99 -2.25
CA GLN A 340 11.44 -4.98 -3.18
C GLN A 340 11.96 -5.24 -4.59
N SER A 341 11.16 -4.84 -5.58
CA SER A 341 11.55 -4.80 -6.98
C SER A 341 11.97 -3.39 -7.37
N TYR A 342 13.11 -3.25 -7.99
CA TYR A 342 13.66 -1.98 -8.49
C TYR A 342 13.78 -2.05 -10.00
N VAL A 343 13.16 -1.08 -10.68
CA VAL A 343 13.09 -1.01 -12.14
C VAL A 343 14.01 0.08 -12.65
N PHE A 344 14.80 -0.26 -13.65
CA PHE A 344 15.71 0.65 -14.34
C PHE A 344 15.41 0.61 -15.84
N SER A 345 15.15 1.78 -16.42
CA SER A 345 14.98 1.89 -17.86
C SER A 345 16.32 1.72 -18.56
N THR A 346 16.32 0.99 -19.65
CA THR A 346 17.50 0.80 -20.50
C THR A 346 17.12 0.95 -21.97
N ALA A 347 18.11 1.04 -22.84
CA ALA A 347 17.92 1.07 -24.28
C ALA A 347 18.66 -0.10 -24.94
N ALA A 348 18.18 -0.53 -26.08
CA ALA A 348 18.83 -1.57 -26.86
C ALA A 348 20.32 -1.27 -27.13
N SER A 349 20.65 0.01 -27.34
CA SER A 349 22.03 0.48 -27.56
C SER A 349 22.96 0.33 -26.36
N ASN A 350 22.41 0.02 -25.17
CA ASN A 350 23.21 -0.22 -23.97
C ASN A 350 23.73 -1.66 -23.90
N PHE A 351 23.18 -2.57 -24.70
CA PHE A 351 23.63 -3.96 -24.78
C PHE A 351 24.69 -4.14 -25.84
N ARG A 352 25.69 -4.94 -25.52
CA ARG A 352 26.72 -5.44 -26.45
C ARG A 352 26.20 -6.73 -27.11
N GLN A 353 26.78 -7.09 -28.25
CA GLN A 353 26.42 -8.37 -28.91
C GLN A 353 26.69 -9.56 -28.00
N ASP A 354 27.80 -9.52 -27.24
CA ASP A 354 28.18 -10.52 -26.26
C ASP A 354 28.86 -9.87 -25.05
N GLY A 355 28.92 -10.60 -23.94
CA GLY A 355 29.66 -10.18 -22.75
C GLY A 355 29.04 -8.99 -22.00
N ASN A 356 27.72 -8.93 -21.93
CA ASN A 356 27.05 -7.90 -21.15
C ASN A 356 27.29 -8.11 -19.65
N VAL A 357 27.52 -7.02 -18.91
CA VAL A 357 27.78 -7.03 -17.48
C VAL A 357 26.87 -6.03 -16.78
N VAL A 358 26.13 -6.49 -15.78
CA VAL A 358 25.42 -5.65 -14.84
C VAL A 358 26.24 -5.49 -13.59
N ILE A 359 26.59 -4.26 -13.24
CA ILE A 359 27.28 -3.92 -12.00
C ILE A 359 26.24 -3.34 -11.04
N VAL A 360 26.19 -3.89 -9.85
CA VAL A 360 25.34 -3.42 -8.75
C VAL A 360 26.24 -2.89 -7.65
N GLU A 361 26.00 -1.66 -7.23
CA GLU A 361 26.71 -1.03 -6.14
C GLU A 361 25.73 -0.68 -5.04
N VAL A 362 26.00 -1.14 -3.82
CA VAL A 362 25.19 -0.82 -2.66
C VAL A 362 26.00 0.05 -1.71
N HIS A 363 25.66 1.32 -1.70
CA HIS A 363 26.31 2.32 -0.87
C HIS A 363 25.50 2.58 0.41
N ARG A 364 26.21 2.68 1.54
CA ARG A 364 25.64 3.14 2.80
C ARG A 364 25.85 4.64 2.91
N GLU A 365 24.83 5.39 3.31
CA GLU A 365 25.02 6.82 3.59
C GLU A 365 25.97 7.01 4.77
N PRO A 366 26.82 8.08 4.75
CA PRO A 366 27.98 8.24 5.64
C PRO A 366 27.66 8.44 7.13
N SER A 367 26.41 8.48 7.56
CA SER A 367 26.04 8.75 8.96
C SER A 367 26.40 7.66 9.95
N GLU A 368 26.98 6.54 9.51
CA GLU A 368 27.29 5.39 10.36
C GLU A 368 28.68 4.76 10.06
N ALA A 369 29.71 5.55 10.18
CA ALA A 369 31.08 5.03 10.27
C ALA A 369 31.26 4.33 11.63
N GLY A 370 31.20 3.00 11.68
CA GLY A 370 31.52 2.32 12.94
C GLY A 370 31.29 0.82 13.04
N ARG A 371 30.57 0.17 12.13
CA ARG A 371 30.44 -1.29 12.13
C ARG A 371 30.83 -1.89 10.78
N SER A 372 31.88 -2.66 10.78
CA SER A 372 32.37 -3.46 9.65
C SER A 372 31.50 -4.70 9.45
N ASP A 373 30.23 -4.50 9.10
CA ASP A 373 29.40 -5.60 8.70
C ASP A 373 29.35 -5.64 7.17
N GLU A 374 29.93 -6.69 6.63
CA GLU A 374 30.21 -6.83 5.21
C GLU A 374 28.95 -7.03 4.36
N ARG A 375 27.88 -7.60 4.94
CA ARG A 375 26.64 -7.90 4.21
C ARG A 375 25.84 -6.64 3.90
N ARG A 376 25.53 -6.39 2.63
CA ARG A 376 24.87 -5.17 2.16
C ARG A 376 23.41 -5.39 1.76
N ALA A 377 23.16 -6.36 0.89
CA ALA A 377 21.83 -6.69 0.38
C ALA A 377 21.79 -8.14 -0.09
N VAL A 378 20.61 -8.75 -0.05
CA VAL A 378 20.32 -10.06 -0.65
C VAL A 378 19.64 -9.83 -1.99
N PHE A 379 20.16 -10.41 -3.03
CA PHE A 379 19.62 -10.40 -4.38
C PHE A 379 18.94 -11.73 -4.67
N GLN A 380 17.70 -11.69 -5.15
CA GLN A 380 16.95 -12.89 -5.50
C GLN A 380 16.89 -13.07 -7.03
N GLN A 381 16.56 -12.03 -7.77
CA GLN A 381 16.24 -12.15 -9.19
C GLN A 381 16.61 -10.91 -9.98
N LEU A 382 17.05 -11.13 -11.22
CA LEU A 382 17.13 -10.11 -12.26
C LEU A 382 16.22 -10.50 -13.41
N GLY A 383 15.38 -9.57 -13.88
CA GLY A 383 14.53 -9.71 -15.05
C GLY A 383 14.84 -8.66 -16.10
N LEU A 384 14.96 -9.07 -17.34
CA LEU A 384 15.03 -8.18 -18.50
C LEU A 384 13.69 -8.21 -19.23
N HIS A 385 13.08 -7.05 -19.42
CA HIS A 385 11.74 -6.92 -19.98
C HIS A 385 11.74 -6.06 -21.25
N ALA A 386 10.99 -6.52 -22.27
CA ALA A 386 10.70 -5.73 -23.45
C ALA A 386 9.43 -4.91 -23.23
N VAL A 387 9.50 -3.60 -23.41
CA VAL A 387 8.31 -2.75 -23.49
C VAL A 387 7.95 -2.59 -24.96
N THR A 388 6.91 -3.28 -25.43
CA THR A 388 6.36 -2.95 -26.74
C THR A 388 5.59 -1.65 -26.63
N ALA A 389 5.91 -0.69 -27.50
CA ALA A 389 5.05 0.47 -27.72
C ALA A 389 3.59 0.02 -27.89
N PRO A 390 2.61 0.76 -27.34
CA PRO A 390 1.22 0.46 -27.61
C PRO A 390 1.04 0.43 -29.14
N ARG A 391 0.57 -0.70 -29.68
CA ARG A 391 0.19 -0.78 -31.10
C ARG A 391 -0.71 0.40 -31.37
N ALA A 392 -0.24 1.37 -32.15
CA ALA A 392 -1.13 2.33 -32.78
C ALA A 392 -2.22 1.49 -33.46
N SER A 393 -3.46 1.72 -33.06
CA SER A 393 -4.62 1.07 -33.69
C SER A 393 -4.48 1.33 -35.17
N ALA A 394 -4.13 0.29 -35.93
CA ALA A 394 -4.16 0.34 -37.38
C ALA A 394 -5.62 0.68 -37.69
N SER A 395 -5.85 1.92 -38.08
CA SER A 395 -7.10 2.34 -38.66
C SER A 395 -7.36 1.41 -39.84
N ARG A 396 -8.40 0.61 -39.78
CA ARG A 396 -8.95 -0.09 -40.92
C ARG A 396 -9.25 0.98 -41.97
N ALA A 397 -8.31 1.23 -42.85
CA ALA A 397 -8.56 1.94 -44.09
C ALA A 397 -9.42 1.01 -44.97
N GLY A 398 -10.65 1.44 -45.19
CA GLY A 398 -11.53 1.27 -46.32
C GLY A 398 -11.47 -0.04 -47.08
N ASP A 399 -12.42 -0.95 -46.78
CA ASP A 399 -13.00 -1.77 -47.83
C ASP A 399 -13.90 -0.85 -48.68
N GLY A 400 -13.37 -0.46 -49.83
CA GLY A 400 -14.15 0.20 -50.89
C GLY A 400 -15.22 -0.78 -51.45
N PRO A 401 -16.37 -0.28 -51.88
CA PRO A 401 -17.46 -1.12 -52.41
C PRO A 401 -17.06 -1.72 -53.77
N GLY A 402 -17.05 -3.05 -53.81
CA GLY A 402 -16.86 -3.79 -55.06
C GLY A 402 -17.94 -3.45 -56.08
N ASP A 403 -17.49 -3.04 -57.20
CA ASP A 403 -18.23 -2.83 -58.44
C ASP A 403 -18.86 -4.15 -58.89
N ARG A 404 -20.20 -4.16 -58.98
CA ARG A 404 -20.98 -5.17 -59.64
C ARG A 404 -21.56 -4.55 -60.89
N SER A 405 -21.13 -4.96 -62.05
CA SER A 405 -21.90 -4.80 -63.30
C SER A 405 -21.38 -5.76 -64.36
N PRO A 406 -22.20 -6.09 -65.33
CA PRO A 406 -23.40 -6.90 -65.34
C PRO A 406 -23.18 -8.33 -65.82
#